data_b333c1daf5f8021740835a52099d97f6
#
_entry.id   b333c1daf5f8021740835a52099d97f6
#
_cell.length_a   1.000
_cell.length_b   1.000
_cell.length_c   1.000
_cell.angle_alpha   90.00
_cell.angle_beta   90.00
_cell.angle_gamma   90.00
#
_symmetry.space_group_name_H-M   'P 1'
#
loop_
_entity.id
_entity.type
_entity.pdbx_description
1 polymer ?
#
loop_
_entity_poly.entity_id
_entity_poly.type
_entity_poly.pdbx_seq_one_letter_code
_entity_poly.pdbx_strand_id
1 'polypeptide(L)'
;MANLNRVLLIGNLTRDPDLRYTPKGTAVTEISLAVSRIYSGEDGERKEETTFVDVTLWARLAEIAGQYLKKGRPVFIEGRLQLDTWDDKQTGQKRSKLRVVAENIQLLGSRQEGESPASSSSASALPRRTSGTSAPPARSEPRDPDLDPEPDDIPF
;
A
#
# COMPACT_ATOMS: atom_id res chain seq x y z
N MET A 1 -27.61 25.69 0.91
CA MET A 1 -26.70 25.16 1.93
C MET A 1 -25.60 24.35 1.26
N ALA A 2 -24.37 24.55 1.64
CA ALA A 2 -23.24 23.74 1.15
C ALA A 2 -23.09 22.51 2.08
N ASN A 3 -23.08 21.31 1.51
CA ASN A 3 -22.94 20.07 2.25
C ASN A 3 -21.76 19.27 1.67
N LEU A 4 -20.89 18.76 2.51
CA LEU A 4 -19.80 17.89 2.14
C LEU A 4 -19.78 16.67 3.06
N ASN A 5 -19.74 15.47 2.47
CA ASN A 5 -19.59 14.21 3.20
C ASN A 5 -18.58 13.35 2.46
N ARG A 6 -17.33 13.45 2.87
CA ARG A 6 -16.21 12.73 2.24
C ARG A 6 -15.25 12.22 3.30
N VAL A 7 -14.84 10.99 3.17
CA VAL A 7 -13.91 10.30 4.06
C VAL A 7 -12.77 9.73 3.24
N LEU A 8 -11.55 9.95 3.69
CA LEU A 8 -10.33 9.40 3.12
C LEU A 8 -9.63 8.58 4.21
N LEU A 9 -9.37 7.32 3.95
CA LEU A 9 -8.74 6.41 4.91
C LEU A 9 -7.61 5.65 4.25
N ILE A 10 -6.50 5.54 4.96
CA ILE A 10 -5.43 4.59 4.66
C ILE A 10 -5.27 3.70 5.89
N GLY A 11 -5.38 2.41 5.72
CA GLY A 11 -5.25 1.45 6.81
C GLY A 11 -5.01 0.05 6.31
N ASN A 12 -4.82 -0.86 7.25
CA ASN A 12 -4.61 -2.27 6.96
C ASN A 12 -5.89 -3.06 7.27
N LEU A 13 -6.21 -4.05 6.43
CA LEU A 13 -7.34 -4.94 6.70
C LEU A 13 -7.08 -5.77 7.94
N THR A 14 -8.07 -5.84 8.82
CA THR A 14 -8.02 -6.67 10.04
C THR A 14 -8.42 -8.11 9.79
N ARG A 15 -9.19 -8.36 8.73
CA ARG A 15 -9.68 -9.67 8.30
C ARG A 15 -9.82 -9.74 6.79
N ASP A 16 -9.95 -10.95 6.27
CA ASP A 16 -10.24 -11.15 4.85
C ASP A 16 -11.63 -10.62 4.50
N PRO A 17 -11.82 -10.02 3.31
CA PRO A 17 -13.12 -9.59 2.85
C PRO A 17 -14.09 -10.77 2.67
N ASP A 18 -15.29 -10.66 3.21
CA ASP A 18 -16.36 -11.63 3.03
C ASP A 18 -17.32 -11.12 1.93
N LEU A 19 -17.16 -11.65 0.73
CA LEU A 19 -17.96 -11.27 -0.42
C LEU A 19 -19.32 -11.97 -0.37
N ARG A 20 -20.39 -11.19 -0.38
CA ARG A 20 -21.77 -11.66 -0.41
C ARG A 20 -22.50 -11.06 -1.58
N TYR A 21 -23.61 -11.69 -1.97
CA TYR A 21 -24.50 -11.19 -3.01
C TYR A 21 -25.87 -10.93 -2.42
N THR A 22 -26.41 -9.77 -2.75
CA THR A 22 -27.79 -9.44 -2.41
C THR A 22 -28.78 -10.28 -3.24
N PRO A 23 -30.06 -10.41 -2.84
CA PRO A 23 -31.07 -11.10 -3.64
C PRO A 23 -31.23 -10.54 -5.07
N LYS A 24 -30.81 -9.29 -5.28
CA LYS A 24 -30.80 -8.63 -6.59
C LYS A 24 -29.53 -8.95 -7.42
N GLY A 25 -28.63 -9.78 -6.90
CA GLY A 25 -27.37 -10.14 -7.56
C GLY A 25 -26.24 -9.11 -7.45
N THR A 26 -26.38 -8.08 -6.62
CA THR A 26 -25.34 -7.08 -6.41
C THR A 26 -24.33 -7.59 -5.37
N ALA A 27 -23.06 -7.55 -5.72
CA ALA A 27 -21.98 -7.89 -4.79
C ALA A 27 -21.88 -6.85 -3.66
N VAL A 28 -21.66 -7.31 -2.45
CA VAL A 28 -21.41 -6.48 -1.27
C VAL A 28 -20.37 -7.16 -0.38
N THR A 29 -19.45 -6.39 0.16
CA THR A 29 -18.51 -6.86 1.17
C THR A 29 -18.32 -5.81 2.25
N GLU A 30 -18.09 -6.26 3.46
CA GLU A 30 -17.77 -5.42 4.60
C GLU A 30 -16.34 -5.73 5.04
N ILE A 31 -15.51 -4.70 5.06
CA ILE A 31 -14.13 -4.78 5.52
C ILE A 31 -13.95 -3.93 6.76
N SER A 32 -13.05 -4.33 7.64
CA SER A 32 -12.66 -3.55 8.80
C SER A 32 -11.21 -3.14 8.66
N LEU A 33 -10.96 -1.83 8.75
CA LEU A 33 -9.64 -1.23 8.62
C LEU A 33 -9.09 -0.85 9.98
N ALA A 34 -7.84 -1.18 10.23
CA ALA A 34 -7.04 -0.64 11.31
C ALA A 34 -6.28 0.58 10.79
N VAL A 35 -6.61 1.75 11.32
CA VAL A 35 -5.96 3.02 11.01
C VAL A 35 -5.19 3.46 12.25
N SER A 36 -3.86 3.44 12.15
CA SER A 36 -2.97 3.84 13.24
C SER A 36 -2.58 5.30 13.14
N ARG A 37 -2.63 5.99 14.26
CA ARG A 37 -2.15 7.35 14.43
C ARG A 37 -1.07 7.38 15.48
N ILE A 38 0.05 7.99 15.14
CA ILE A 38 1.15 8.22 16.08
C ILE A 38 1.11 9.69 16.50
N TYR A 39 1.13 9.94 17.78
CA TYR A 39 1.19 11.30 18.33
C TYR A 39 2.14 11.36 19.54
N SER A 40 2.67 12.55 19.79
CA SER A 40 3.47 12.79 21.00
C SER A 40 2.57 13.18 22.15
N GLY A 41 2.66 12.46 23.25
CA GLY A 41 1.99 12.82 24.49
C GLY A 41 2.61 14.07 25.13
N GLU A 42 1.94 14.62 26.16
CA GLU A 42 2.42 15.78 26.92
C GLU A 42 3.79 15.54 27.56
N ASP A 43 4.11 14.29 27.84
CA ASP A 43 5.39 13.86 28.42
C ASP A 43 6.49 13.63 27.37
N GLY A 44 6.24 13.96 26.09
CA GLY A 44 7.18 13.71 24.99
C GLY A 44 7.27 12.25 24.54
N GLU A 45 6.49 11.36 25.12
CA GLU A 45 6.43 9.96 24.72
C GLU A 45 5.63 9.80 23.42
N ARG A 46 6.11 8.91 22.57
CA ARG A 46 5.36 8.48 21.37
C ARG A 46 4.26 7.53 21.78
N LYS A 47 3.02 7.93 21.51
CA LYS A 47 1.82 7.09 21.70
C LYS A 47 1.25 6.70 20.34
N GLU A 48 0.83 5.46 20.23
CA GLU A 48 0.15 4.93 19.06
C GLU A 48 -1.30 4.61 19.43
N GLU A 49 -2.22 5.12 18.64
CA GLU A 49 -3.64 4.86 18.76
C GLU A 49 -4.13 4.21 17.46
N THR A 50 -4.80 3.08 17.58
CA THR A 50 -5.38 2.38 16.44
C THR A 50 -6.90 2.47 16.49
N THR A 51 -7.48 3.03 15.45
CA THR A 51 -8.91 3.13 15.25
C THR A 51 -9.37 2.07 14.24
N PHE A 52 -10.44 1.35 14.58
CA PHE A 52 -11.05 0.36 13.70
C PHE A 52 -12.27 0.99 13.01
N VAL A 53 -12.30 0.94 11.69
CA VAL A 53 -13.36 1.53 10.88
C VAL A 53 -13.97 0.47 9.99
N ASP A 54 -15.30 0.30 10.07
CA ASP A 54 -16.03 -0.59 9.19
C ASP A 54 -16.38 0.14 7.89
N VAL A 55 -16.03 -0.48 6.76
CA VAL A 55 -16.25 0.04 5.43
C VAL A 55 -17.05 -0.95 4.61
N THR A 56 -18.14 -0.49 4.03
CA THR A 56 -18.97 -1.28 3.12
C THR A 56 -18.63 -0.94 1.67
N LEU A 57 -18.38 -1.96 0.88
CA LEU A 57 -18.11 -1.86 -0.55
C LEU A 57 -19.25 -2.53 -1.33
N TRP A 58 -19.63 -1.92 -2.46
CA TRP A 58 -20.74 -2.37 -3.30
C TRP A 58 -20.29 -2.70 -4.71
N ALA A 59 -21.02 -3.59 -5.36
CA ALA A 59 -20.85 -3.97 -6.75
C ALA A 59 -19.39 -4.27 -7.11
N ARG A 60 -18.87 -3.62 -8.13
CA ARG A 60 -17.50 -3.84 -8.62
C ARG A 60 -16.41 -3.64 -7.55
N LEU A 61 -16.59 -2.69 -6.64
CA LEU A 61 -15.61 -2.47 -5.56
C LEU A 61 -15.58 -3.65 -4.59
N ALA A 62 -16.73 -4.26 -4.32
CA ALA A 62 -16.82 -5.45 -3.49
C ALA A 62 -16.12 -6.66 -4.15
N GLU A 63 -16.29 -6.83 -5.45
CA GLU A 63 -15.62 -7.89 -6.21
C GLU A 63 -14.09 -7.71 -6.22
N ILE A 64 -13.62 -6.49 -6.48
CA ILE A 64 -12.18 -6.16 -6.44
C ILE A 64 -11.62 -6.43 -5.05
N ALA A 65 -12.31 -6.02 -4.01
CA ALA A 65 -11.87 -6.26 -2.64
C ALA A 65 -11.79 -7.76 -2.33
N GLY A 66 -12.82 -8.52 -2.67
CA GLY A 66 -12.84 -9.98 -2.47
C GLY A 66 -11.76 -10.72 -3.24
N GLN A 67 -11.38 -10.21 -4.42
CA GLN A 67 -10.39 -10.84 -5.29
C GLN A 67 -8.94 -10.54 -4.91
N TYR A 68 -8.65 -9.30 -4.50
CA TYR A 68 -7.28 -8.81 -4.35
C TYR A 68 -6.90 -8.47 -2.92
N LEU A 69 -7.86 -8.19 -2.04
CA LEU A 69 -7.57 -7.84 -0.66
C LEU A 69 -7.52 -9.08 0.23
N LYS A 70 -6.59 -9.04 1.18
CA LYS A 70 -6.45 -10.02 2.24
C LYS A 70 -6.13 -9.32 3.56
N LYS A 71 -6.32 -10.02 4.68
CA LYS A 71 -5.92 -9.57 5.99
C LYS A 71 -4.48 -9.02 5.98
N GLY A 72 -4.28 -7.88 6.60
CA GLY A 72 -2.97 -7.23 6.72
C GLY A 72 -2.56 -6.38 5.52
N ARG A 73 -3.30 -6.43 4.39
CA ARG A 73 -2.98 -5.58 3.23
C ARG A 73 -3.34 -4.13 3.48
N PRO A 74 -2.45 -3.20 3.12
CA PRO A 74 -2.75 -1.78 3.14
C PRO A 74 -3.65 -1.41 1.96
N VAL A 75 -4.61 -0.54 2.23
CA VAL A 75 -5.55 -0.04 1.23
C VAL A 75 -5.86 1.43 1.49
N PHE A 76 -6.03 2.19 0.42
CA PHE A 76 -6.60 3.53 0.45
C PHE A 76 -8.07 3.45 0.05
N ILE A 77 -8.93 4.07 0.84
CA ILE A 77 -10.37 4.14 0.61
C ILE A 77 -10.82 5.59 0.61
N GLU A 78 -11.57 5.93 -0.38
CA GLU A 78 -12.34 7.16 -0.47
C GLU A 78 -13.83 6.80 -0.45
N GLY A 79 -14.59 7.49 0.37
CA GLY A 79 -16.01 7.23 0.53
C GLY A 79 -16.74 8.32 1.30
N ARG A 80 -17.90 7.97 1.82
CA ARG A 80 -18.74 8.85 2.63
C ARG A 80 -19.20 8.15 3.89
N LEU A 81 -19.53 8.94 4.91
CA LEU A 81 -20.18 8.45 6.12
C LEU A 81 -21.66 8.15 5.82
N GLN A 82 -22.14 7.06 6.35
CA GLN A 82 -23.54 6.67 6.32
C GLN A 82 -23.96 6.21 7.72
N LEU A 83 -25.05 6.79 8.22
CA LEU A 83 -25.68 6.35 9.45
C LEU A 83 -26.83 5.40 9.10
N ASP A 84 -26.69 4.15 9.50
CA ASP A 84 -27.78 3.18 9.41
C ASP A 84 -28.54 3.16 10.73
N THR A 85 -29.84 3.21 10.65
CA THR A 85 -30.73 3.17 11.79
C THR A 85 -31.73 2.02 11.60
N TRP A 86 -31.87 1.18 12.61
CA TRP A 86 -32.82 0.08 12.60
C TRP A 86 -33.48 -0.06 13.97
N ASP A 87 -34.65 -0.64 14.00
CA ASP A 87 -35.35 -1.00 15.22
C ASP A 87 -34.95 -2.41 15.62
N ASP A 88 -34.42 -2.55 16.84
CA ASP A 88 -34.08 -3.84 17.41
C ASP A 88 -35.38 -4.59 17.77
N LYS A 89 -35.64 -5.68 17.07
CA LYS A 89 -36.85 -6.49 17.25
C LYS A 89 -36.98 -7.14 18.63
N GLN A 90 -35.85 -7.27 19.37
CA GLN A 90 -35.86 -7.89 20.69
C GLN A 90 -36.12 -6.87 21.81
N THR A 91 -35.60 -5.66 21.67
CA THR A 91 -35.70 -4.62 22.71
C THR A 91 -36.64 -3.48 22.37
N GLY A 92 -37.07 -3.37 21.10
CA GLY A 92 -37.89 -2.25 20.61
C GLY A 92 -37.16 -0.92 20.56
N GLN A 93 -35.87 -0.91 20.82
CA GLN A 93 -35.05 0.30 20.82
C GLN A 93 -34.47 0.60 19.43
N LYS A 94 -34.41 1.88 19.08
CA LYS A 94 -33.72 2.32 17.88
C LYS A 94 -32.20 2.20 18.08
N ARG A 95 -31.57 1.47 17.22
CA ARG A 95 -30.09 1.37 17.17
C ARG A 95 -29.58 2.07 15.93
N SER A 96 -28.41 2.65 16.04
CA SER A 96 -27.72 3.27 14.91
C SER A 96 -26.27 2.84 14.86
N LYS A 97 -25.76 2.68 13.66
CA LYS A 97 -24.35 2.39 13.41
C LYS A 97 -23.84 3.30 12.32
N LEU A 98 -22.78 4.04 12.63
CA LEU A 98 -22.08 4.84 11.64
C LEU A 98 -21.06 3.94 10.92
N ARG A 99 -21.11 3.95 9.60
CA ARG A 99 -20.19 3.22 8.73
C ARG A 99 -19.70 4.11 7.59
N VAL A 100 -18.64 3.67 6.94
CA VAL A 100 -18.15 4.30 5.71
C VAL A 100 -18.64 3.48 4.52
N VAL A 101 -19.18 4.12 3.51
CA VAL A 101 -19.50 3.51 2.22
C VAL A 101 -18.41 3.93 1.24
N ALA A 102 -17.67 2.95 0.71
CA ALA A 102 -16.61 3.21 -0.24
C ALA A 102 -17.19 3.63 -1.60
N GLU A 103 -16.59 4.64 -2.19
CA GLU A 103 -16.85 5.14 -3.54
C GLU A 103 -15.67 4.86 -4.47
N ASN A 104 -14.46 4.80 -3.89
CA ASN A 104 -13.24 4.45 -4.61
C ASN A 104 -12.30 3.67 -3.70
N ILE A 105 -11.51 2.78 -4.30
CA ILE A 105 -10.52 1.96 -3.62
C ILE A 105 -9.22 1.92 -4.40
N GLN A 106 -8.10 2.08 -3.72
CA GLN A 106 -6.78 1.89 -4.29
C GLN A 106 -6.01 0.86 -3.47
N LEU A 107 -5.56 -0.17 -4.15
CA LEU A 107 -4.71 -1.20 -3.56
C LEU A 107 -3.32 -0.63 -3.42
N LEU A 108 -2.91 -0.38 -2.18
CA LEU A 108 -1.55 0.00 -1.89
C LEU A 108 -0.73 -1.28 -1.86
N GLY A 109 0.06 -1.51 -2.93
CA GLY A 109 0.94 -2.66 -2.99
C GLY A 109 1.96 -2.58 -1.87
N SER A 110 2.02 -3.58 -1.01
CA SER A 110 3.30 -3.92 -0.41
C SER A 110 4.18 -4.32 -1.59
N ARG A 111 5.26 -3.59 -1.82
CA ARG A 111 6.34 -4.06 -2.67
C ARG A 111 6.68 -5.44 -2.14
N GLN A 112 6.36 -6.45 -2.89
CA GLN A 112 6.80 -7.80 -2.62
C GLN A 112 8.32 -7.74 -2.70
N GLU A 113 8.96 -7.57 -1.54
CA GLU A 113 10.35 -7.87 -1.39
C GLU A 113 10.50 -9.35 -1.68
N GLY A 114 11.20 -9.63 -2.71
CA GLY A 114 11.76 -10.93 -2.90
C GLY A 114 11.05 -11.78 -3.93
N GLU A 115 11.41 -11.67 -5.09
CA GLU A 115 12.07 -12.77 -5.79
C GLU A 115 13.21 -12.14 -6.55
N SER A 116 14.34 -12.07 -5.87
CA SER A 116 15.60 -12.07 -6.59
C SER A 116 15.59 -13.33 -7.43
N PRO A 117 15.70 -13.24 -8.75
CA PRO A 117 15.97 -14.42 -9.53
C PRO A 117 17.32 -14.95 -9.02
N ALA A 118 17.26 -16.09 -8.37
CA ALA A 118 18.46 -16.85 -8.03
C ALA A 118 19.22 -17.07 -9.34
N SER A 119 20.29 -16.33 -9.49
CA SER A 119 21.31 -16.63 -10.48
C SER A 119 21.88 -17.99 -10.12
N SER A 120 21.36 -19.01 -10.81
CA SER A 120 22.01 -20.32 -10.86
C SER A 120 23.34 -20.16 -11.57
N SER A 121 24.38 -19.89 -10.81
CA SER A 121 25.75 -20.14 -11.24
C SER A 121 25.99 -21.63 -11.12
N SER A 122 25.74 -22.36 -12.18
CA SER A 122 26.33 -23.69 -12.35
C SER A 122 27.81 -23.52 -12.63
N ALA A 123 28.59 -23.85 -11.63
CA ALA A 123 30.00 -24.13 -11.76
C ALA A 123 30.18 -25.35 -12.66
N SER A 124 30.98 -25.25 -13.70
CA SER A 124 31.64 -26.35 -14.31
C SER A 124 33.02 -25.96 -14.81
N ALA A 125 33.96 -26.49 -14.05
CA ALA A 125 35.23 -27.10 -14.44
C ALA A 125 36.13 -26.33 -15.39
N LEU A 126 37.32 -26.01 -14.85
CA LEU A 126 38.60 -25.86 -15.51
C LEU A 126 39.02 -27.13 -16.33
N PRO A 127 39.87 -26.98 -17.35
CA PRO A 127 41.28 -27.25 -17.07
C PRO A 127 42.31 -26.33 -17.76
N ARG A 128 43.32 -26.06 -16.99
CA ARG A 128 44.72 -25.83 -17.19
C ARG A 128 45.36 -26.10 -18.55
N ARG A 129 46.17 -25.14 -19.06
CA ARG A 129 47.58 -25.25 -19.55
C ARG A 129 47.95 -24.02 -20.36
N THR A 130 48.90 -23.39 -20.07
CA THR A 130 50.40 -23.28 -20.13
C THR A 130 50.88 -22.22 -21.12
N SER A 131 51.74 -21.36 -20.58
CA SER A 131 52.97 -20.78 -21.12
C SER A 131 52.93 -19.76 -22.22
N GLY A 132 53.60 -18.65 -21.99
CA GLY A 132 54.24 -17.83 -23.02
C GLY A 132 54.31 -16.35 -22.73
N THR A 133 55.24 -15.98 -21.94
CA THR A 133 56.31 -14.93 -22.06
C THR A 133 55.98 -13.71 -22.95
N SER A 134 56.02 -12.53 -22.40
CA SER A 134 56.90 -11.38 -22.62
C SER A 134 56.20 -10.04 -22.43
N ALA A 135 56.74 -9.25 -21.53
CA ALA A 135 56.51 -7.81 -21.35
C ALA A 135 57.57 -7.00 -22.15
N PRO A 136 57.56 -5.69 -21.97
CA PRO A 136 56.78 -4.55 -22.44
C PRO A 136 57.57 -3.69 -23.44
N PRO A 137 57.40 -2.43 -23.76
CA PRO A 137 57.22 -1.27 -22.89
C PRO A 137 56.37 -0.07 -23.43
N ALA A 138 55.95 0.75 -22.50
CA ALA A 138 55.86 2.21 -22.45
C ALA A 138 55.65 3.08 -23.68
N ARG A 139 54.73 4.02 -23.59
CA ARG A 139 54.90 5.49 -23.67
C ARG A 139 53.58 6.22 -23.90
N SER A 140 53.33 7.09 -23.02
CA SER A 140 53.26 8.57 -23.01
C SER A 140 51.87 9.12 -23.18
N GLU A 141 51.51 9.83 -22.12
CA GLU A 141 50.54 10.94 -22.05
C GLU A 141 50.69 11.96 -23.18
N PRO A 142 49.69 12.78 -23.49
CA PRO A 142 49.55 13.95 -22.65
C PRO A 142 48.11 14.34 -22.32
N ARG A 143 48.02 15.05 -21.23
CA ARG A 143 46.91 15.86 -20.72
C ARG A 143 46.49 16.92 -21.74
N ASP A 144 45.19 17.18 -21.73
CA ASP A 144 44.72 18.53 -21.95
C ASP A 144 43.64 18.91 -20.96
N PRO A 145 43.74 20.11 -20.38
CA PRO A 145 42.89 20.63 -19.34
C PRO A 145 41.72 21.41 -19.91
N ASP A 146 40.81 21.76 -19.03
CA ASP A 146 39.70 22.69 -19.19
C ASP A 146 38.39 22.14 -19.79
N LEU A 147 37.51 21.89 -18.87
CA LEU A 147 36.14 22.36 -18.94
C LEU A 147 35.47 22.13 -17.57
N ASP A 148 35.50 23.17 -16.78
CA ASP A 148 34.61 23.36 -15.63
C ASP A 148 33.17 23.35 -16.11
N PRO A 149 32.25 22.57 -15.52
CA PRO A 149 30.85 22.90 -15.62
C PRO A 149 30.46 23.85 -14.47
N GLU A 150 30.00 24.99 -14.85
CA GLU A 150 29.38 25.96 -13.97
C GLU A 150 28.18 25.38 -13.22
N PRO A 151 27.96 25.83 -11.98
CA PRO A 151 26.79 25.43 -11.22
C PRO A 151 25.53 26.12 -11.76
N ASP A 152 24.59 25.33 -12.23
CA ASP A 152 23.24 25.82 -12.56
C ASP A 152 22.54 26.28 -11.28
N ASP A 153 22.42 27.57 -11.19
CA ASP A 153 21.58 28.31 -10.27
C ASP A 153 20.12 27.99 -10.57
N ILE A 154 19.44 27.33 -9.66
CA ILE A 154 18.01 27.12 -9.75
C ILE A 154 17.32 28.23 -8.94
N PRO A 155 16.59 29.16 -9.56
CA PRO A 155 15.80 30.14 -8.84
C PRO A 155 14.51 29.53 -8.34
N PHE A 156 14.21 29.78 -7.08
CA PHE A 156 12.94 29.47 -6.44
C PHE A 156 11.82 30.40 -6.94
#